data_6e775ead89c6ed2712e6d5fa3ff9995b
#
_entry.id   6e775ead89c6ed2712e6d5fa3ff9995b
#
_cell.length_a   1.000
_cell.length_b   1.000
_cell.length_c   1.000
_cell.angle_alpha   90.00
_cell.angle_beta   90.00
_cell.angle_gamma   90.00
#
_symmetry.space_group_name_H-M   'P 1'
#
loop_
_entity.id
_entity.type
_entity.pdbx_description
1 polymer ?
#
loop_
_entity_poly.entity_id
_entity_poly.type
_entity_poly.pdbx_seq_one_letter_code
_entity_poly.pdbx_strand_id
1 'polypeptide(L)'
;MNLKIIRFARGCYLVKLKDAFVHFIVALSILFIPSISYPVECINSRFLFNIKPEADQPSDLSVGPNGDHYLVDGVNNRIMVLDSRGQLKFSFGKQGGGEGEFKYPLGIDISDQGKVFVADTGNHRIQVFDLKGNYLYMFKVGSGPGEKPSDPVDVLASKLKGYVYVSDNDNHKIKVYDRSGIFQFEWGKFGEERGEFRYPGMLADNEFNQIFVVDVLNTRVQKFDPFGKFITDIGAWGVLPGKLFRPKGVAIDKKNRVFVSDSYMGLLQVFTDLGGFLGVVCVNNEKRQFITPVGLYVVNNDDRLHIVEMKGNKISVLKMLE
;
A
#
# COMPACT_ATOMS: atom_id res chain seq x y z
N MET A 1 4.73 35.07 -48.11
CA MET A 1 5.41 33.93 -47.46
C MET A 1 4.49 33.38 -46.39
N ASN A 2 3.71 32.34 -46.74
CA ASN A 2 2.64 31.83 -45.87
C ASN A 2 3.17 30.76 -44.90
N LEU A 3 3.08 31.03 -43.62
CA LEU A 3 3.33 30.06 -42.54
C LEU A 3 2.07 29.21 -42.29
N LYS A 4 2.16 27.89 -42.43
CA LYS A 4 1.11 26.98 -41.95
C LYS A 4 1.55 26.38 -40.60
N ILE A 5 0.70 26.53 -39.61
CA ILE A 5 0.87 25.91 -38.30
C ILE A 5 0.18 24.55 -38.30
N ILE A 6 0.92 23.49 -38.09
CA ILE A 6 0.37 22.14 -37.92
C ILE A 6 0.45 21.79 -36.42
N ARG A 7 -0.71 21.57 -35.79
CA ARG A 7 -0.80 21.11 -34.39
C ARG A 7 -0.83 19.59 -34.38
N PHE A 8 0.16 19.00 -33.70
CA PHE A 8 0.11 17.61 -33.25
C PHE A 8 -0.13 17.56 -31.74
N ALA A 9 -0.72 16.48 -31.26
CA ALA A 9 -1.26 16.32 -29.90
C ALA A 9 -0.24 16.44 -28.75
N ARG A 10 1.01 16.73 -29.00
CA ARG A 10 2.03 17.03 -27.98
C ARG A 10 3.13 17.92 -28.57
N GLY A 11 3.00 19.25 -28.44
CA GLY A 11 4.05 20.25 -28.71
C GLY A 11 3.86 21.03 -30.02
N CYS A 12 4.19 22.34 -30.02
CA CYS A 12 4.25 23.18 -31.22
C CYS A 12 5.68 23.23 -31.74
N TYR A 13 5.91 22.90 -33.02
CA TYR A 13 7.17 23.11 -33.71
C TYR A 13 6.97 24.01 -34.93
N LEU A 14 7.84 25.02 -35.11
CA LEU A 14 7.92 25.88 -36.28
C LEU A 14 8.93 25.27 -37.28
N VAL A 15 8.47 24.90 -38.48
CA VAL A 15 9.34 24.38 -39.54
C VAL A 15 9.30 25.31 -40.75
N LYS A 16 10.46 25.79 -41.17
CA LYS A 16 10.65 26.51 -42.46
C LYS A 16 10.70 25.51 -43.62
N LEU A 17 9.73 25.61 -44.52
CA LEU A 17 9.69 24.84 -45.78
C LEU A 17 10.81 25.29 -46.74
N LYS A 18 11.94 24.65 -46.72
CA LYS A 18 12.83 24.45 -47.89
C LYS A 18 13.36 23.01 -47.75
N ASP A 19 13.06 22.19 -48.75
CA ASP A 19 13.47 20.79 -48.92
C ASP A 19 12.39 19.75 -48.54
N ALA A 20 11.41 19.59 -49.44
CA ALA A 20 10.33 18.61 -49.30
C ALA A 20 10.78 17.15 -49.43
N PHE A 21 12.04 16.85 -49.81
CA PHE A 21 12.50 15.47 -50.05
C PHE A 21 13.12 14.79 -48.81
N VAL A 22 13.68 15.57 -47.91
CA VAL A 22 14.32 15.01 -46.69
C VAL A 22 13.26 14.65 -45.60
N HIS A 23 12.09 15.33 -45.67
CA HIS A 23 11.05 15.13 -44.64
C HIS A 23 10.24 13.84 -44.81
N PHE A 24 10.23 13.24 -46.00
CA PHE A 24 9.51 12.00 -46.26
C PHE A 24 10.21 10.77 -45.64
N ILE A 25 11.54 10.80 -45.52
CA ILE A 25 12.32 9.70 -44.93
C ILE A 25 12.29 9.76 -43.41
N VAL A 26 12.25 10.95 -42.80
CA VAL A 26 12.16 11.12 -41.34
C VAL A 26 10.76 10.79 -40.82
N ALA A 27 9.69 11.08 -41.59
CA ALA A 27 8.33 10.73 -41.20
C ALA A 27 8.06 9.22 -41.29
N LEU A 28 8.74 8.48 -42.17
CA LEU A 28 8.58 7.02 -42.29
C LEU A 28 9.38 6.24 -41.24
N SER A 29 10.45 6.82 -40.71
CA SER A 29 11.23 6.18 -39.64
C SER A 29 10.60 6.30 -38.23
N ILE A 30 9.64 7.22 -38.06
CA ILE A 30 8.91 7.36 -36.77
C ILE A 30 7.72 6.36 -36.69
N LEU A 31 7.30 5.79 -37.82
CA LEU A 31 6.17 4.86 -37.90
C LEU A 31 6.53 3.38 -37.62
N PHE A 32 7.81 3.05 -37.44
CA PHE A 32 8.28 1.71 -37.11
C PHE A 32 9.21 1.72 -35.90
N ILE A 33 8.77 2.29 -34.78
CA ILE A 33 9.28 1.81 -33.49
C ILE A 33 8.44 0.55 -33.19
N PRO A 34 8.99 -0.67 -33.31
CA PRO A 34 8.29 -1.82 -32.83
C PRO A 34 7.95 -1.52 -31.39
N SER A 35 6.68 -1.63 -31.02
CA SER A 35 6.28 -1.65 -29.60
C SER A 35 7.04 -2.83 -29.01
N ILE A 36 8.18 -2.57 -28.38
CA ILE A 36 8.89 -3.58 -27.59
C ILE A 36 7.95 -3.89 -26.43
N SER A 37 7.07 -4.84 -26.66
CA SER A 37 6.30 -5.47 -25.60
C SER A 37 7.30 -6.29 -24.81
N TYR A 38 7.77 -5.73 -23.69
CA TYR A 38 8.46 -6.56 -22.71
C TYR A 38 7.44 -7.55 -22.18
N PRO A 39 7.64 -8.87 -22.39
CA PRO A 39 6.78 -9.87 -21.79
C PRO A 39 6.85 -9.68 -20.26
N VAL A 40 5.76 -9.25 -19.67
CA VAL A 40 5.65 -9.14 -18.20
C VAL A 40 5.31 -10.52 -17.70
N GLU A 41 6.15 -11.06 -16.83
CA GLU A 41 5.91 -12.36 -16.22
C GLU A 41 4.65 -12.32 -15.37
N CYS A 42 3.80 -13.33 -15.52
CA CYS A 42 2.56 -13.48 -14.78
C CYS A 42 2.78 -14.30 -13.51
N ILE A 43 2.51 -13.71 -12.37
CA ILE A 43 2.34 -14.45 -11.12
C ILE A 43 0.87 -14.83 -11.03
N ASN A 44 0.59 -16.08 -11.38
CA ASN A 44 -0.78 -16.52 -11.56
C ASN A 44 -1.57 -16.63 -10.28
N SER A 45 -2.82 -16.22 -10.38
CA SER A 45 -3.83 -16.38 -9.35
C SER A 45 -5.17 -16.80 -9.92
N ARG A 46 -6.03 -17.33 -9.07
CA ARG A 46 -7.43 -17.59 -9.37
C ARG A 46 -8.28 -16.53 -8.66
N PHE A 47 -9.11 -15.83 -9.42
CA PHE A 47 -10.13 -14.96 -8.83
C PHE A 47 -11.14 -15.81 -8.05
N LEU A 48 -11.40 -15.43 -6.80
CA LEU A 48 -12.42 -16.08 -5.97
C LEU A 48 -13.71 -15.29 -5.99
N PHE A 49 -13.70 -14.08 -5.44
CA PHE A 49 -14.89 -13.21 -5.36
C PHE A 49 -14.50 -11.76 -5.04
N ASN A 50 -15.46 -10.87 -5.18
CA ASN A 50 -15.38 -9.51 -4.63
C ASN A 50 -16.29 -9.40 -3.41
N ILE A 51 -15.78 -8.71 -2.37
CA ILE A 51 -16.59 -8.19 -1.28
C ILE A 51 -16.91 -6.73 -1.63
N LYS A 52 -18.19 -6.37 -1.62
CA LYS A 52 -18.67 -5.01 -1.90
C LYS A 52 -19.40 -4.45 -0.68
N PRO A 53 -18.65 -3.97 0.33
CA PRO A 53 -19.26 -3.38 1.50
C PRO A 53 -19.87 -2.02 1.16
N GLU A 54 -20.79 -1.54 1.99
CA GLU A 54 -21.28 -0.16 1.94
C GLU A 54 -20.26 0.79 2.62
N ALA A 55 -19.04 0.80 2.11
CA ALA A 55 -17.93 1.64 2.53
C ALA A 55 -17.69 2.77 1.51
N ASP A 56 -17.11 3.87 1.96
CA ASP A 56 -16.66 4.96 1.07
C ASP A 56 -15.13 5.08 1.13
N GLN A 57 -14.49 4.78 0.01
CA GLN A 57 -13.06 4.82 -0.17
C GLN A 57 -12.27 4.07 0.92
N PRO A 58 -12.53 2.77 1.10
CA PRO A 58 -11.83 1.97 2.10
C PRO A 58 -10.32 2.03 1.86
N SER A 59 -9.54 2.12 2.94
CA SER A 59 -8.10 2.32 2.87
C SER A 59 -7.28 1.07 3.14
N ASP A 60 -7.68 0.28 4.14
CA ASP A 60 -6.91 -0.87 4.61
C ASP A 60 -7.80 -1.94 5.20
N LEU A 61 -7.26 -3.17 5.34
CA LEU A 61 -7.95 -4.27 5.98
C LEU A 61 -6.97 -5.21 6.72
N SER A 62 -7.46 -5.83 7.78
CA SER A 62 -6.83 -6.98 8.42
C SER A 62 -7.83 -8.12 8.59
N VAL A 63 -7.36 -9.37 8.66
CA VAL A 63 -8.22 -10.55 8.81
C VAL A 63 -8.00 -11.17 10.18
N GLY A 64 -9.06 -11.27 10.95
CA GLY A 64 -9.03 -11.86 12.28
C GLY A 64 -8.84 -13.37 12.26
N PRO A 65 -8.52 -13.99 13.40
CA PRO A 65 -8.24 -15.43 13.52
C PRO A 65 -9.44 -16.32 13.17
N ASN A 66 -10.66 -15.78 13.20
CA ASN A 66 -11.89 -16.45 12.80
C ASN A 66 -12.24 -16.24 11.31
N GLY A 67 -11.37 -15.57 10.53
CA GLY A 67 -11.56 -15.25 9.12
C GLY A 67 -12.45 -14.04 8.84
N ASP A 68 -12.87 -13.29 9.86
CA ASP A 68 -13.60 -12.03 9.69
C ASP A 68 -12.65 -10.93 9.16
N HIS A 69 -13.17 -10.10 8.25
CA HIS A 69 -12.47 -8.98 7.66
C HIS A 69 -12.78 -7.69 8.44
N TYR A 70 -11.76 -7.02 8.92
CA TYR A 70 -11.86 -5.71 9.58
C TYR A 70 -11.40 -4.66 8.59
N LEU A 71 -12.35 -3.93 8.00
CA LEU A 71 -12.14 -2.97 6.93
C LEU A 71 -12.19 -1.54 7.47
N VAL A 72 -11.19 -0.74 7.16
CA VAL A 72 -11.19 0.69 7.47
C VAL A 72 -12.06 1.44 6.46
N ASP A 73 -13.17 2.01 6.94
CA ASP A 73 -14.06 2.92 6.22
C ASP A 73 -13.78 4.36 6.69
N GLY A 74 -12.60 4.87 6.27
CA GLY A 74 -12.01 6.09 6.82
C GLY A 74 -12.85 7.34 6.61
N VAL A 75 -13.51 7.50 5.47
CA VAL A 75 -14.40 8.63 5.19
C VAL A 75 -15.59 8.64 6.13
N ASN A 76 -16.14 7.47 6.46
CA ASN A 76 -17.26 7.33 7.38
C ASN A 76 -16.81 7.21 8.86
N ASN A 77 -15.50 7.29 9.15
CA ASN A 77 -14.92 7.25 10.49
C ASN A 77 -15.35 6.02 11.30
N ARG A 78 -15.31 4.83 10.66
CA ARG A 78 -15.69 3.55 11.28
C ARG A 78 -14.82 2.40 10.78
N ILE A 79 -14.86 1.31 11.53
CA ILE A 79 -14.35 0.01 11.10
C ILE A 79 -15.56 -0.90 10.85
N MET A 80 -15.60 -1.53 9.67
CA MET A 80 -16.61 -2.51 9.30
C MET A 80 -16.06 -3.92 9.53
N VAL A 81 -16.83 -4.77 10.20
CA VAL A 81 -16.46 -6.17 10.39
C VAL A 81 -17.40 -7.04 9.54
N LEU A 82 -16.79 -7.75 8.60
CA LEU A 82 -17.48 -8.59 7.63
C LEU A 82 -17.09 -10.04 7.87
N ASP A 83 -17.99 -10.97 7.66
CA ASP A 83 -17.66 -12.39 7.71
C ASP A 83 -16.77 -12.83 6.54
N SER A 84 -16.32 -14.08 6.52
CA SER A 84 -15.46 -14.64 5.47
C SER A 84 -16.11 -14.66 4.07
N ARG A 85 -17.43 -14.40 3.97
CA ARG A 85 -18.18 -14.27 2.72
C ARG A 85 -18.43 -12.81 2.33
N GLY A 86 -18.01 -11.86 3.19
CA GLY A 86 -18.17 -10.43 2.98
C GLY A 86 -19.50 -9.86 3.44
N GLN A 87 -20.30 -10.61 4.23
CA GLN A 87 -21.53 -10.09 4.82
C GLN A 87 -21.19 -9.26 6.07
N LEU A 88 -21.81 -8.08 6.18
CA LEU A 88 -21.64 -7.22 7.34
C LEU A 88 -22.16 -7.91 8.61
N LYS A 89 -21.29 -8.07 9.60
CA LYS A 89 -21.64 -8.55 10.95
C LYS A 89 -22.00 -7.40 11.87
N PHE A 90 -21.12 -6.41 11.93
CA PHE A 90 -21.29 -5.17 12.70
C PHE A 90 -20.27 -4.12 12.23
N SER A 91 -20.42 -2.91 12.75
CA SER A 91 -19.39 -1.88 12.63
C SER A 91 -19.22 -1.18 13.98
N PHE A 92 -18.03 -0.58 14.19
CA PHE A 92 -17.76 0.23 15.38
C PHE A 92 -16.99 1.49 14.99
N GLY A 93 -17.08 2.50 15.85
CA GLY A 93 -16.54 3.82 15.60
C GLY A 93 -17.59 4.76 14.99
N LYS A 94 -17.33 6.04 15.17
CA LYS A 94 -18.05 7.19 14.61
C LYS A 94 -17.14 8.40 14.63
N GLN A 95 -17.49 9.45 13.93
CA GLN A 95 -16.72 10.69 13.92
C GLN A 95 -16.60 11.30 15.33
N GLY A 96 -15.36 11.63 15.74
CA GLY A 96 -15.09 12.33 16.98
C GLY A 96 -13.66 12.14 17.50
N GLY A 97 -13.41 12.62 18.73
CA GLY A 97 -12.11 12.55 19.41
C GLY A 97 -12.12 11.77 20.73
N GLY A 98 -13.27 11.22 21.13
CA GLY A 98 -13.42 10.40 22.32
C GLY A 98 -12.92 8.97 22.17
N GLU A 99 -13.09 8.15 23.20
CA GLU A 99 -12.81 6.73 23.17
C GLU A 99 -13.77 6.01 22.22
N GLY A 100 -13.20 5.21 21.29
CA GLY A 100 -13.99 4.54 20.26
C GLY A 100 -14.53 5.45 19.15
N GLU A 101 -14.18 6.75 19.16
CA GLU A 101 -14.49 7.67 18.07
C GLU A 101 -13.24 7.87 17.20
N PHE A 102 -13.41 8.11 15.90
CA PHE A 102 -12.33 8.26 14.94
C PHE A 102 -12.38 9.58 14.17
N LYS A 103 -11.22 9.99 13.69
CA LYS A 103 -11.10 11.06 12.71
C LYS A 103 -10.16 10.61 11.59
N TYR A 104 -10.76 10.24 10.44
CA TYR A 104 -10.04 9.71 9.29
C TYR A 104 -9.08 8.57 9.65
N PRO A 105 -9.56 7.45 10.21
CA PRO A 105 -8.71 6.27 10.42
C PRO A 105 -8.22 5.75 9.07
N LEU A 106 -6.94 5.30 8.97
CA LEU A 106 -6.37 4.85 7.71
C LEU A 106 -5.84 3.42 7.76
N GLY A 107 -5.11 3.02 8.78
CA GLY A 107 -4.48 1.71 8.89
C GLY A 107 -5.08 0.86 10.01
N ILE A 108 -4.99 -0.46 9.88
CA ILE A 108 -5.51 -1.42 10.84
C ILE A 108 -4.68 -2.70 10.83
N ASP A 109 -4.38 -3.22 12.01
CA ASP A 109 -3.84 -4.57 12.13
C ASP A 109 -4.37 -5.30 13.36
N ILE A 110 -4.32 -6.64 13.30
CA ILE A 110 -4.81 -7.53 14.36
C ILE A 110 -3.67 -8.39 14.87
N SER A 111 -3.33 -8.21 16.14
CA SER A 111 -2.28 -8.99 16.77
C SER A 111 -2.67 -10.47 16.92
N ASP A 112 -1.66 -11.32 17.13
CA ASP A 112 -1.82 -12.75 17.46
C ASP A 112 -2.66 -13.03 18.71
N GLN A 113 -2.83 -12.01 19.57
CA GLN A 113 -3.69 -12.07 20.78
C GLN A 113 -5.12 -11.59 20.51
N GLY A 114 -5.49 -11.29 19.27
CA GLY A 114 -6.82 -10.82 18.91
C GLY A 114 -7.12 -9.39 19.35
N LYS A 115 -6.11 -8.54 19.50
CA LYS A 115 -6.30 -7.09 19.68
C LYS A 115 -6.27 -6.40 18.33
N VAL A 116 -7.22 -5.52 18.09
CA VAL A 116 -7.37 -4.72 16.88
C VAL A 116 -6.77 -3.35 17.12
N PHE A 117 -5.69 -3.03 16.42
CA PHE A 117 -5.01 -1.74 16.46
C PHE A 117 -5.48 -0.90 15.27
N VAL A 118 -5.89 0.35 15.51
CA VAL A 118 -6.39 1.26 14.47
C VAL A 118 -5.60 2.57 14.52
N ALA A 119 -5.01 2.94 13.40
CA ALA A 119 -4.38 4.25 13.22
C ALA A 119 -5.49 5.31 13.05
N ASP A 120 -5.79 6.03 14.13
CA ASP A 120 -6.75 7.15 14.19
C ASP A 120 -6.03 8.44 13.81
N THR A 121 -5.74 8.56 12.51
CA THR A 121 -4.80 9.49 11.89
C THR A 121 -5.07 10.92 12.30
N GLY A 122 -6.29 11.41 12.10
CA GLY A 122 -6.64 12.80 12.39
C GLY A 122 -6.76 13.13 13.89
N ASN A 123 -6.64 12.13 14.77
CA ASN A 123 -6.55 12.30 16.23
C ASN A 123 -5.14 12.03 16.77
N HIS A 124 -4.17 11.74 15.91
CA HIS A 124 -2.73 11.55 16.25
C HIS A 124 -2.51 10.44 17.29
N ARG A 125 -3.24 9.31 17.17
CA ARG A 125 -3.21 8.21 18.13
C ARG A 125 -3.43 6.85 17.49
N ILE A 126 -3.08 5.80 18.23
CA ILE A 126 -3.53 4.44 17.98
C ILE A 126 -4.59 4.09 19.00
N GLN A 127 -5.74 3.60 18.56
CA GLN A 127 -6.76 3.03 19.43
C GLN A 127 -6.75 1.51 19.32
N VAL A 128 -7.02 0.83 20.43
CA VAL A 128 -6.98 -0.63 20.54
C VAL A 128 -8.32 -1.15 21.02
N PHE A 129 -8.83 -2.17 20.32
CA PHE A 129 -10.12 -2.79 20.54
C PHE A 129 -9.98 -4.31 20.68
N ASP A 130 -11.00 -4.95 21.23
CA ASP A 130 -11.16 -6.40 21.10
C ASP A 130 -11.78 -6.78 19.74
N LEU A 131 -11.86 -8.07 19.43
CA LEU A 131 -12.47 -8.57 18.19
C LEU A 131 -13.98 -8.30 18.08
N LYS A 132 -14.63 -7.85 19.15
CA LYS A 132 -16.06 -7.44 19.14
C LYS A 132 -16.22 -5.94 18.91
N GLY A 133 -15.13 -5.20 18.75
CA GLY A 133 -15.13 -3.75 18.59
C GLY A 133 -15.29 -2.97 19.91
N ASN A 134 -15.14 -3.63 21.07
CA ASN A 134 -15.11 -2.91 22.34
C ASN A 134 -13.77 -2.21 22.52
N TYR A 135 -13.81 -0.92 22.85
CA TYR A 135 -12.63 -0.13 23.16
C TYR A 135 -11.90 -0.71 24.39
N LEU A 136 -10.59 -0.82 24.29
CA LEU A 136 -9.74 -1.28 25.39
C LEU A 136 -8.88 -0.16 25.95
N TYR A 137 -8.09 0.49 25.10
CA TYR A 137 -7.22 1.60 25.45
C TYR A 137 -6.72 2.31 24.18
N MET A 138 -6.03 3.41 24.38
CA MET A 138 -5.32 4.12 23.29
C MET A 138 -3.96 4.63 23.78
N PHE A 139 -3.10 4.95 22.84
CA PHE A 139 -1.89 5.71 23.10
C PHE A 139 -1.68 6.76 22.02
N LYS A 140 -1.15 7.92 22.42
CA LYS A 140 -0.78 8.97 21.48
C LYS A 140 0.49 8.59 20.75
N VAL A 141 0.53 8.85 19.46
CA VAL A 141 1.77 8.78 18.71
C VAL A 141 2.53 10.08 18.98
N GLY A 142 3.55 9.99 19.86
CA GLY A 142 4.27 11.16 20.35
C GLY A 142 5.06 11.88 19.26
N SER A 143 5.14 13.20 19.36
CA SER A 143 6.03 14.04 18.53
C SER A 143 7.21 14.51 19.37
N GLY A 144 8.42 14.40 18.82
CA GLY A 144 9.63 14.93 19.45
C GLY A 144 9.72 16.46 19.36
N PRO A 145 10.68 17.09 20.04
CA PRO A 145 10.92 18.51 19.91
C PRO A 145 11.18 18.92 18.46
N GLY A 146 10.40 19.87 17.93
CA GLY A 146 10.51 20.37 16.57
C GLY A 146 9.81 19.51 15.50
N GLU A 147 9.17 18.42 15.90
CA GLU A 147 8.33 17.62 15.01
C GLU A 147 6.93 18.22 14.86
N LYS A 148 6.29 17.91 13.73
CA LYS A 148 4.86 18.17 13.55
C LYS A 148 4.04 17.24 14.45
N PRO A 149 2.75 17.53 14.72
CA PRO A 149 1.85 16.51 15.23
C PRO A 149 1.96 15.24 14.41
N SER A 150 2.12 14.10 15.06
CA SER A 150 2.26 12.81 14.36
C SER A 150 1.04 12.51 13.53
N ASP A 151 1.26 11.95 12.33
CA ASP A 151 0.22 11.55 11.41
C ASP A 151 0.32 10.02 11.16
N PRO A 152 -0.18 9.20 12.13
CA PRO A 152 -0.11 7.76 12.01
C PRO A 152 -1.01 7.29 10.87
N VAL A 153 -0.43 6.83 9.78
CA VAL A 153 -1.18 6.35 8.62
C VAL A 153 -1.33 4.85 8.59
N ASP A 154 -0.42 4.12 9.28
CA ASP A 154 -0.54 2.69 9.41
C ASP A 154 0.03 2.17 10.72
N VAL A 155 -0.40 0.97 11.11
CA VAL A 155 0.00 0.28 12.32
C VAL A 155 0.20 -1.20 12.02
N LEU A 156 1.30 -1.78 12.50
CA LEU A 156 1.64 -3.19 12.38
C LEU A 156 1.90 -3.78 13.78
N ALA A 157 1.07 -4.71 14.20
CA ALA A 157 1.17 -5.40 15.48
C ALA A 157 1.99 -6.70 15.36
N SER A 158 3.31 -6.56 15.31
CA SER A 158 4.22 -7.68 15.09
C SER A 158 4.20 -8.70 16.24
N LYS A 159 4.50 -9.95 15.90
CA LYS A 159 4.64 -11.04 16.87
C LYS A 159 5.92 -10.91 17.69
N LEU A 160 6.98 -10.32 17.13
CA LEU A 160 8.27 -10.19 17.81
C LEU A 160 8.17 -9.24 19.00
N LYS A 161 8.47 -9.75 20.19
CA LYS A 161 8.46 -9.00 21.46
C LYS A 161 7.18 -8.20 21.72
N GLY A 162 6.13 -8.42 20.92
CA GLY A 162 4.91 -7.63 21.00
C GLY A 162 5.09 -6.17 20.57
N TYR A 163 6.01 -5.88 19.67
CA TYR A 163 6.18 -4.54 19.12
C TYR A 163 5.01 -4.13 18.23
N VAL A 164 4.69 -2.86 18.33
CA VAL A 164 3.70 -2.17 17.48
C VAL A 164 4.45 -1.09 16.71
N TYR A 165 4.60 -1.29 15.40
CA TYR A 165 5.23 -0.33 14.51
C TYR A 165 4.17 0.61 13.97
N VAL A 166 4.48 1.89 13.93
CA VAL A 166 3.57 2.95 13.46
C VAL A 166 4.31 3.81 12.45
N SER A 167 3.77 3.94 11.25
CA SER A 167 4.29 4.89 10.27
C SER A 167 3.79 6.30 10.59
N ASP A 168 4.71 7.17 11.02
CA ASP A 168 4.47 8.60 11.25
C ASP A 168 4.81 9.35 9.95
N ASN A 169 3.78 9.55 9.15
CA ASN A 169 3.90 10.00 7.76
C ASN A 169 4.52 11.40 7.66
N ASP A 170 4.03 12.36 8.42
CA ASP A 170 4.46 13.77 8.37
C ASP A 170 5.83 14.03 8.99
N ASN A 171 6.28 13.15 9.89
CA ASN A 171 7.62 13.22 10.50
C ASN A 171 8.62 12.27 9.82
N HIS A 172 8.19 11.53 8.79
CA HIS A 172 9.05 10.67 7.97
C HIS A 172 9.79 9.60 8.79
N LYS A 173 9.08 8.99 9.76
CA LYS A 173 9.63 8.04 10.72
C LYS A 173 8.77 6.79 10.86
N ILE A 174 9.39 5.74 11.34
CA ILE A 174 8.69 4.60 11.92
C ILE A 174 8.92 4.64 13.43
N LYS A 175 7.85 4.69 14.19
CA LYS A 175 7.86 4.72 15.65
C LYS A 175 7.44 3.36 16.19
N VAL A 176 8.11 2.89 17.22
CA VAL A 176 7.89 1.55 17.80
C VAL A 176 7.46 1.69 19.24
N TYR A 177 6.38 1.01 19.54
CA TYR A 177 5.77 0.91 20.86
C TYR A 177 5.69 -0.55 21.29
N ASP A 178 5.54 -0.81 22.56
CA ASP A 178 5.06 -2.10 23.00
C ASP A 178 3.52 -2.18 22.92
N ARG A 179 2.96 -3.36 23.20
CA ARG A 179 1.49 -3.57 23.14
C ARG A 179 0.69 -2.78 24.16
N SER A 180 1.33 -2.14 25.14
CA SER A 180 0.67 -1.23 26.09
C SER A 180 0.73 0.24 25.65
N GLY A 181 1.41 0.51 24.54
CA GLY A 181 1.60 1.86 24.01
C GLY A 181 2.78 2.61 24.60
N ILE A 182 3.72 1.94 25.26
CA ILE A 182 4.95 2.55 25.74
C ILE A 182 5.95 2.64 24.60
N PHE A 183 6.43 3.84 24.30
CA PHE A 183 7.44 4.10 23.27
C PHE A 183 8.73 3.33 23.56
N GLN A 184 9.30 2.72 22.54
CA GLN A 184 10.53 1.93 22.62
C GLN A 184 11.68 2.61 21.88
N PHE A 185 11.52 2.86 20.59
CA PHE A 185 12.50 3.50 19.70
C PHE A 185 11.84 3.95 18.41
N GLU A 186 12.60 4.66 17.59
CA GLU A 186 12.18 5.08 16.25
C GLU A 186 13.36 5.09 15.29
N TRP A 187 13.07 5.07 13.98
CA TRP A 187 14.06 5.32 12.94
C TRP A 187 13.45 6.07 11.76
N GLY A 188 14.31 6.58 10.89
CA GLY A 188 13.94 7.35 9.74
C GLY A 188 14.07 8.85 9.96
N LYS A 189 14.08 9.57 8.87
CA LYS A 189 14.02 11.02 8.73
C LYS A 189 13.65 11.37 7.30
N PHE A 190 13.33 12.62 7.04
CA PHE A 190 13.08 13.10 5.67
C PHE A 190 14.33 12.93 4.79
N GLY A 191 14.16 12.30 3.61
CA GLY A 191 15.21 12.16 2.61
C GLY A 191 14.99 11.02 1.62
N GLU A 192 16.02 10.76 0.79
CA GLU A 192 15.98 9.78 -0.30
C GLU A 192 17.00 8.63 -0.10
N GLU A 193 17.91 8.80 0.86
CA GLU A 193 18.92 7.81 1.15
C GLU A 193 18.32 6.55 1.82
N ARG A 194 19.18 5.55 2.02
CA ARG A 194 18.79 4.30 2.72
C ARG A 194 18.43 4.58 4.16
N GLY A 195 17.24 4.12 4.58
CA GLY A 195 16.71 4.39 5.92
C GLY A 195 16.10 5.78 6.09
N GLU A 196 16.09 6.63 5.06
CA GLU A 196 15.34 7.87 5.01
C GLU A 196 14.02 7.67 4.27
N PHE A 197 13.01 8.49 4.56
CA PHE A 197 11.68 8.37 3.99
C PHE A 197 11.15 9.69 3.44
N ARG A 198 10.29 9.57 2.43
CA ARG A 198 9.41 10.65 1.99
C ARG A 198 7.96 10.16 2.06
N TYR A 199 7.32 10.44 3.18
CA TYR A 199 5.97 10.02 3.51
C TYR A 199 5.83 8.50 3.58
N PRO A 200 6.38 7.85 4.65
CA PRO A 200 6.21 6.41 4.87
C PRO A 200 4.72 6.07 5.00
N GLY A 201 4.32 5.01 4.30
CA GLY A 201 2.94 4.54 4.24
C GLY A 201 2.75 3.20 4.95
N MET A 202 2.12 2.26 4.23
CA MET A 202 1.77 0.95 4.79
C MET A 202 2.99 0.10 5.13
N LEU A 203 2.79 -0.72 6.16
CA LEU A 203 3.76 -1.60 6.78
C LEU A 203 3.36 -3.06 6.57
N ALA A 204 4.34 -3.94 6.50
CA ALA A 204 4.13 -5.38 6.63
C ALA A 204 5.35 -6.02 7.29
N ASP A 205 5.18 -7.20 7.87
CA ASP A 205 6.29 -8.04 8.30
C ASP A 205 6.23 -9.44 7.66
N ASN A 206 7.34 -10.15 7.75
CA ASN A 206 7.42 -11.55 7.35
C ASN A 206 7.63 -12.46 8.57
N GLU A 207 7.70 -13.76 8.32
CA GLU A 207 7.94 -14.76 9.40
C GLU A 207 9.29 -14.60 10.11
N PHE A 208 10.24 -13.85 9.52
CA PHE A 208 11.53 -13.50 10.10
C PHE A 208 11.47 -12.18 10.88
N ASN A 209 10.28 -11.60 11.06
CA ASN A 209 10.04 -10.29 11.69
C ASN A 209 10.81 -9.14 11.03
N GLN A 210 11.11 -9.25 9.73
CA GLN A 210 11.67 -8.15 8.97
C GLN A 210 10.54 -7.22 8.54
N ILE A 211 10.77 -5.92 8.63
CA ILE A 211 9.76 -4.89 8.43
C ILE A 211 9.90 -4.30 7.02
N PHE A 212 8.80 -4.26 6.31
CA PHE A 212 8.70 -3.66 4.97
C PHE A 212 7.89 -2.38 5.06
N VAL A 213 8.45 -1.28 4.59
CA VAL A 213 7.86 0.06 4.66
C VAL A 213 7.67 0.61 3.26
N VAL A 214 6.45 0.97 2.90
CA VAL A 214 6.19 1.69 1.64
C VAL A 214 6.68 3.12 1.78
N ASP A 215 7.71 3.49 1.03
CA ASP A 215 8.28 4.84 0.97
C ASP A 215 7.66 5.58 -0.22
N VAL A 216 6.47 6.16 0.02
CA VAL A 216 5.50 6.54 -1.02
C VAL A 216 6.06 7.48 -2.08
N LEU A 217 6.68 8.58 -1.68
CA LEU A 217 7.19 9.58 -2.63
C LEU A 217 8.60 9.27 -3.14
N ASN A 218 9.33 8.34 -2.51
CA ASN A 218 10.55 7.76 -3.06
C ASN A 218 10.25 6.55 -3.98
N THR A 219 8.97 6.17 -4.10
CA THR A 219 8.47 5.14 -5.02
C THR A 219 9.19 3.80 -4.89
N ARG A 220 9.40 3.37 -3.65
CA ARG A 220 10.05 2.11 -3.29
C ARG A 220 9.39 1.50 -2.06
N VAL A 221 9.72 0.25 -1.76
CA VAL A 221 9.54 -0.34 -0.45
C VAL A 221 10.93 -0.55 0.15
N GLN A 222 11.14 -0.13 1.38
CA GLN A 222 12.38 -0.40 2.10
C GLN A 222 12.18 -1.55 3.09
N LYS A 223 13.14 -2.47 3.15
CA LYS A 223 13.17 -3.59 4.07
C LYS A 223 14.17 -3.33 5.19
N PHE A 224 13.75 -3.60 6.42
CA PHE A 224 14.54 -3.41 7.64
C PHE A 224 14.56 -4.69 8.49
N ASP A 225 15.55 -4.80 9.36
CA ASP A 225 15.46 -5.71 10.51
C ASP A 225 14.45 -5.16 11.53
N PRO A 226 14.08 -5.95 12.57
CA PRO A 226 13.08 -5.50 13.55
C PRO A 226 13.49 -4.28 14.38
N PHE A 227 14.76 -3.87 14.32
CA PHE A 227 15.30 -2.74 15.07
C PHE A 227 15.57 -1.51 14.21
N GLY A 228 15.10 -1.53 12.94
CA GLY A 228 15.20 -0.41 12.02
C GLY A 228 16.53 -0.33 11.25
N LYS A 229 17.36 -1.37 11.28
CA LYS A 229 18.56 -1.44 10.44
C LYS A 229 18.15 -1.78 9.01
N PHE A 230 18.51 -0.92 8.07
CA PHE A 230 18.24 -1.10 6.63
C PHE A 230 18.86 -2.41 6.09
N ILE A 231 18.09 -3.12 5.26
CA ILE A 231 18.51 -4.35 4.58
C ILE A 231 18.59 -4.12 3.06
N THR A 232 17.49 -3.73 2.42
CA THR A 232 17.44 -3.54 0.96
C THR A 232 16.29 -2.64 0.52
N ASP A 233 16.37 -2.15 -0.72
CA ASP A 233 15.28 -1.49 -1.45
C ASP A 233 14.57 -2.48 -2.37
N ILE A 234 13.27 -2.30 -2.56
CA ILE A 234 12.40 -3.09 -3.44
C ILE A 234 11.67 -2.13 -4.36
N GLY A 235 11.82 -2.32 -5.67
CA GLY A 235 11.30 -1.39 -6.67
C GLY A 235 12.11 -0.09 -6.74
N ALA A 236 11.74 0.78 -7.66
CA ALA A 236 12.28 2.12 -7.86
C ALA A 236 11.35 2.90 -8.79
N TRP A 237 11.47 4.21 -8.85
CA TRP A 237 10.65 5.06 -9.70
C TRP A 237 10.59 4.62 -11.16
N GLY A 238 9.40 4.60 -11.73
CA GLY A 238 9.15 4.38 -13.15
C GLY A 238 7.84 3.68 -13.46
N VAL A 239 7.59 3.44 -14.75
CA VAL A 239 6.37 2.79 -15.27
C VAL A 239 6.65 1.45 -15.98
N LEU A 240 7.91 1.04 -16.04
CA LEU A 240 8.30 -0.25 -16.61
C LEU A 240 8.09 -1.38 -15.59
N PRO A 241 8.04 -2.64 -16.02
CA PRO A 241 7.99 -3.79 -15.11
C PRO A 241 9.12 -3.74 -14.08
N GLY A 242 8.78 -3.98 -12.81
CA GLY A 242 9.71 -3.88 -11.69
C GLY A 242 9.97 -2.45 -11.19
N LYS A 243 9.32 -1.44 -11.81
CA LYS A 243 9.33 -0.05 -11.34
C LYS A 243 7.98 0.30 -10.71
N LEU A 244 8.00 1.23 -9.76
CA LEU A 244 6.82 1.69 -9.03
C LEU A 244 6.57 3.17 -9.33
N PHE A 245 5.30 3.55 -9.44
CA PHE A 245 4.93 4.95 -9.67
C PHE A 245 4.16 5.56 -8.48
N ARG A 246 3.20 4.84 -7.93
CA ARG A 246 2.46 5.22 -6.71
C ARG A 246 2.23 3.99 -5.83
N PRO A 247 3.29 3.44 -5.22
CA PRO A 247 3.12 2.33 -4.29
C PRO A 247 2.29 2.78 -3.09
N LYS A 248 1.39 1.91 -2.61
CA LYS A 248 0.51 2.19 -1.47
C LYS A 248 0.53 1.07 -0.45
N GLY A 249 0.18 -0.14 -0.84
CA GLY A 249 0.14 -1.30 0.04
C GLY A 249 1.32 -2.24 -0.18
N VAL A 250 1.65 -2.98 0.83
CA VAL A 250 2.63 -4.07 0.82
C VAL A 250 2.11 -5.24 1.63
N ALA A 251 2.32 -6.46 1.14
CA ALA A 251 2.04 -7.68 1.88
C ALA A 251 3.06 -8.76 1.54
N ILE A 252 3.32 -9.67 2.47
CA ILE A 252 4.34 -10.71 2.33
C ILE A 252 3.67 -12.06 2.50
N ASP A 253 3.91 -13.00 1.57
CA ASP A 253 3.41 -14.35 1.70
C ASP A 253 4.41 -15.31 2.37
N LYS A 254 3.95 -16.52 2.67
CA LYS A 254 4.78 -17.58 3.28
C LYS A 254 5.99 -18.01 2.44
N LYS A 255 6.01 -17.68 1.13
CA LYS A 255 7.17 -17.89 0.24
C LYS A 255 8.12 -16.70 0.25
N ASN A 256 7.87 -15.71 1.12
CA ASN A 256 8.63 -14.47 1.23
C ASN A 256 8.56 -13.60 -0.04
N ARG A 257 7.50 -13.77 -0.87
CA ARG A 257 7.24 -12.90 -2.00
C ARG A 257 6.62 -11.59 -1.49
N VAL A 258 7.09 -10.48 -2.02
CA VAL A 258 6.64 -9.13 -1.65
C VAL A 258 5.65 -8.64 -2.70
N PHE A 259 4.39 -8.48 -2.31
CA PHE A 259 3.33 -7.92 -3.14
C PHE A 259 3.25 -6.42 -2.87
N VAL A 260 3.32 -5.62 -3.91
CA VAL A 260 3.22 -4.16 -3.82
C VAL A 260 2.08 -3.68 -4.71
N SER A 261 1.11 -2.97 -4.13
CA SER A 261 0.06 -2.32 -4.90
C SER A 261 0.56 -1.00 -5.48
N ASP A 262 0.40 -0.79 -6.77
CA ASP A 262 0.63 0.49 -7.43
C ASP A 262 -0.71 1.11 -7.82
N SER A 263 -1.13 2.09 -7.05
CA SER A 263 -2.48 2.67 -7.16
C SER A 263 -2.70 3.48 -8.45
N TYR A 264 -1.64 3.98 -9.06
CA TYR A 264 -1.71 4.71 -10.34
C TYR A 264 -1.72 3.76 -11.53
N MET A 265 -0.85 2.75 -11.50
CA MET A 265 -0.78 1.74 -12.56
C MET A 265 -1.95 0.76 -12.51
N GLY A 266 -2.66 0.68 -11.39
CA GLY A 266 -3.74 -0.29 -11.17
C GLY A 266 -3.24 -1.73 -11.15
N LEU A 267 -2.00 -1.96 -10.68
CA LEU A 267 -1.33 -3.24 -10.71
C LEU A 267 -0.88 -3.67 -9.32
N LEU A 268 -0.72 -4.97 -9.17
CA LEU A 268 0.08 -5.56 -8.11
C LEU A 268 1.36 -6.13 -8.72
N GLN A 269 2.49 -5.60 -8.30
CA GLN A 269 3.80 -6.10 -8.67
C GLN A 269 4.35 -7.03 -7.58
N VAL A 270 5.08 -8.04 -7.98
CA VAL A 270 5.60 -9.07 -7.08
C VAL A 270 7.12 -9.11 -7.19
N PHE A 271 7.76 -9.12 -6.04
CA PHE A 271 9.21 -9.12 -5.92
C PHE A 271 9.68 -10.24 -5.00
N THR A 272 10.95 -10.61 -5.10
CA THR A 272 11.62 -11.33 -4.02
C THR A 272 11.82 -10.38 -2.83
N ASP A 273 12.06 -10.92 -1.68
CA ASP A 273 12.38 -10.15 -0.45
C ASP A 273 13.72 -9.42 -0.49
N LEU A 274 14.52 -9.68 -1.53
CA LEU A 274 15.77 -8.96 -1.84
C LEU A 274 15.63 -7.96 -3.00
N GLY A 275 14.40 -7.70 -3.47
CA GLY A 275 14.10 -6.67 -4.46
C GLY A 275 14.14 -7.14 -5.91
N GLY A 276 14.38 -8.41 -6.20
CA GLY A 276 14.28 -8.98 -7.55
C GLY A 276 12.83 -8.97 -8.05
N PHE A 277 12.56 -8.40 -9.21
CA PHE A 277 11.22 -8.41 -9.80
C PHE A 277 10.85 -9.81 -10.30
N LEU A 278 9.70 -10.30 -9.88
CA LEU A 278 9.16 -11.62 -10.27
C LEU A 278 8.08 -11.52 -11.32
N GLY A 279 7.28 -10.46 -11.34
CA GLY A 279 6.18 -10.31 -12.27
C GLY A 279 5.04 -9.46 -11.73
N VAL A 280 3.90 -9.53 -12.39
CA VAL A 280 2.64 -8.89 -11.95
C VAL A 280 1.60 -9.94 -11.64
N VAL A 281 0.68 -9.63 -10.72
CA VAL A 281 -0.44 -10.54 -10.44
C VAL A 281 -1.36 -10.62 -11.65
N CYS A 282 -1.55 -11.84 -12.14
CA CYS A 282 -2.44 -12.18 -13.24
C CYS A 282 -3.59 -13.08 -12.76
N VAL A 283 -4.71 -13.02 -13.46
CA VAL A 283 -5.82 -13.94 -13.26
C VAL A 283 -6.01 -14.73 -14.55
N ASN A 284 -5.93 -16.05 -14.48
CA ASN A 284 -6.02 -16.95 -15.64
C ASN A 284 -5.01 -16.60 -16.75
N ASN A 285 -3.77 -16.31 -16.40
CA ASN A 285 -2.68 -15.85 -17.28
C ASN A 285 -2.88 -14.48 -17.94
N GLU A 286 -3.91 -13.74 -17.55
CA GLU A 286 -4.15 -12.40 -18.05
C GLU A 286 -3.85 -11.37 -16.96
N LYS A 287 -3.13 -10.31 -17.36
CA LYS A 287 -2.84 -9.17 -16.49
C LYS A 287 -4.14 -8.55 -15.99
N ARG A 288 -4.32 -8.51 -14.67
CA ARG A 288 -5.49 -7.88 -14.07
C ARG A 288 -5.20 -6.44 -13.67
N GLN A 289 -6.10 -5.54 -14.04
CA GLN A 289 -6.14 -4.18 -13.49
C GLN A 289 -7.10 -4.08 -12.31
N PHE A 290 -6.65 -3.38 -11.27
CA PHE A 290 -7.41 -3.05 -10.07
C PHE A 290 -7.74 -1.57 -10.03
N ILE A 291 -8.85 -1.20 -9.41
CA ILE A 291 -9.30 0.21 -9.36
C ILE A 291 -8.71 0.88 -8.12
N THR A 292 -7.59 1.57 -8.29
CA THR A 292 -6.85 2.23 -7.20
C THR A 292 -6.58 1.26 -6.04
N PRO A 293 -5.77 0.20 -6.27
CA PRO A 293 -5.42 -0.75 -5.22
C PRO A 293 -4.57 -0.05 -4.15
N VAL A 294 -4.91 -0.29 -2.89
CA VAL A 294 -4.26 0.31 -1.70
C VAL A 294 -3.88 -0.79 -0.71
N GLY A 295 -4.63 -1.02 0.35
CA GLY A 295 -4.34 -2.03 1.35
C GLY A 295 -4.25 -3.45 0.79
N LEU A 296 -3.30 -4.21 1.27
CA LEU A 296 -3.08 -5.60 0.92
C LEU A 296 -3.00 -6.46 2.17
N TYR A 297 -3.61 -7.63 2.13
CA TYR A 297 -3.48 -8.62 3.20
C TYR A 297 -3.36 -10.04 2.64
N VAL A 298 -2.38 -10.79 3.12
CA VAL A 298 -2.19 -12.20 2.76
C VAL A 298 -2.62 -13.10 3.91
N VAL A 299 -3.56 -14.00 3.63
CA VAL A 299 -3.90 -15.10 4.54
C VAL A 299 -3.03 -16.30 4.18
N ASN A 300 -1.94 -16.48 4.94
CA ASN A 300 -0.92 -17.47 4.62
C ASN A 300 -1.38 -18.94 4.69
N ASN A 301 -2.43 -19.23 5.47
CA ASN A 301 -2.91 -20.61 5.65
C ASN A 301 -3.57 -21.19 4.39
N ASP A 302 -4.10 -20.33 3.51
CA ASP A 302 -4.83 -20.76 2.33
C ASP A 302 -4.44 -19.98 1.05
N ASP A 303 -3.32 -19.26 1.09
CA ASP A 303 -2.74 -18.50 -0.02
C ASP A 303 -3.69 -17.44 -0.60
N ARG A 304 -4.60 -16.87 0.21
CA ARG A 304 -5.49 -15.81 -0.24
C ARG A 304 -4.84 -14.46 -0.11
N LEU A 305 -4.91 -13.70 -1.19
CA LEU A 305 -4.52 -12.29 -1.26
C LEU A 305 -5.79 -11.44 -1.34
N HIS A 306 -5.97 -10.56 -0.36
CA HIS A 306 -7.04 -9.57 -0.31
C HIS A 306 -6.49 -8.22 -0.75
N ILE A 307 -7.22 -7.54 -1.63
CA ILE A 307 -6.83 -6.28 -2.25
C ILE A 307 -7.93 -5.27 -2.04
N VAL A 308 -7.67 -4.24 -1.26
CA VAL A 308 -8.60 -3.11 -1.11
C VAL A 308 -8.50 -2.24 -2.36
N GLU A 309 -9.59 -2.12 -3.09
CA GLU A 309 -9.72 -1.23 -4.25
C GLU A 309 -10.48 0.03 -3.83
N MET A 310 -9.74 1.06 -3.40
CA MET A 310 -10.27 2.26 -2.75
C MET A 310 -11.39 2.93 -3.56
N LYS A 311 -11.13 3.33 -4.80
CA LYS A 311 -12.15 3.95 -5.69
C LYS A 311 -13.13 2.93 -6.26
N GLY A 312 -12.85 1.65 -6.12
CA GLY A 312 -13.74 0.56 -6.50
C GLY A 312 -14.75 0.22 -5.41
N ASN A 313 -14.59 0.75 -4.20
CA ASN A 313 -15.37 0.44 -3.01
C ASN A 313 -15.58 -1.06 -2.84
N LYS A 314 -14.49 -1.84 -2.93
CA LYS A 314 -14.53 -3.30 -2.85
C LYS A 314 -13.21 -3.89 -2.37
N ILE A 315 -13.29 -5.13 -1.94
CA ILE A 315 -12.14 -5.99 -1.71
C ILE A 315 -12.15 -7.08 -2.78
N SER A 316 -11.11 -7.19 -3.58
CA SER A 316 -10.90 -8.36 -4.47
C SER A 316 -10.15 -9.44 -3.73
N VAL A 317 -10.66 -10.66 -3.77
CA VAL A 317 -10.03 -11.83 -3.13
C VAL A 317 -9.54 -12.79 -4.21
N LEU A 318 -8.24 -13.04 -4.19
CA LEU A 318 -7.56 -13.96 -5.10
C LEU A 318 -6.96 -15.12 -4.32
N LYS A 319 -6.88 -16.29 -4.93
CA LYS A 319 -6.04 -17.40 -4.48
C LYS A 319 -4.76 -17.41 -5.31
N MET A 320 -3.62 -17.25 -4.68
CA MET A 320 -2.33 -17.35 -5.35
C MET A 320 -2.09 -18.80 -5.75
N LEU A 321 -1.60 -19.02 -6.97
CA LEU A 321 -1.24 -20.35 -7.47
C LEU A 321 0.27 -20.59 -7.28
N GLU A 322 0.66 -21.86 -7.28
CA GLU A 322 2.06 -22.27 -7.13
C GLU A 322 2.92 -21.89 -8.34
#